data_a778900d5d7a259b115bebf3f59e50f6
#
_entry.id   a778900d5d7a259b115bebf3f59e50f6
#
_cell.length_a   1.000
_cell.length_b   1.000
_cell.length_c   1.000
_cell.angle_alpha   90.00
_cell.angle_beta   90.00
_cell.angle_gamma   90.00
#
_symmetry.space_group_name_H-M   'P 1'
#
loop_
_entity.id
_entity.type
_entity.pdbx_description
1 polymer ?
#
loop_
_entity_poly.entity_id
_entity_poly.type
_entity_poly.pdbx_seq_one_letter_code
_entity_poly.pdbx_strand_id
1 'polypeptide(L)'
;YKMAESMQGLHRSHRCTEVSNANIGEKVTVMGWVQKRRNLGSLIFVDLRDRSGILQIVFGEENVGAEGFEKAGTLRSEFVIAVEGTVQKRTAAVNENLKTGDIEVIATSIRVLSEAQTPPFQIEENSKTSEDIRLKYRYLDLRRPDIQRNLMLRSNVLRVMRDFMANEGFLEIETPILCKSTPEGARDYLVPSRIHHGHFYALPQSPQLFKQLLMASGYDRYFQIARCFRDEDLRADRQPEFTQADMELSFVDIDDVIEVNERLLKHLFKEVINVDVEIPFKRMPWQEAMDRFGSDKPDTRFGMELCDVSEVVKDCGFGVFTGALENGGSVRGINVEGQAKMPRKKIDKLVEHAKGCGAKGLAYLCINEDGTYKSSFAKFMTEAELDALVAKMNGKPGDLLLFAADKNKIVWNVLGALRLMLGAELGLIDENKYNFLWVTEFPLLEWSDEENRFMAMHHPFTMPMEEDWDKIDSDPGAVRAKAYDIVLNGTELGGGSVRIHQDDIQEKMFEVLGFTKERAHEQFGFLLDAFSYGVPPHAGLAFGVDRICMHMLHTDNIKEVIAFPKVKDASDLMSEAPGTVDPKQLEELGIAVAAEEDEE
;
A
#
# COMPACT_ATOMS: atom_id res chain seq x y z
N TYR A 1 -37.73 -10.63 -26.98
CA TYR A 1 -36.50 -9.82 -26.87
C TYR A 1 -36.83 -8.42 -27.41
N LYS A 2 -37.07 -7.42 -26.52
CA LYS A 2 -36.99 -6.01 -26.91
C LYS A 2 -35.55 -5.73 -27.25
N MET A 3 -35.22 -5.45 -28.51
CA MET A 3 -33.88 -5.08 -28.90
C MET A 3 -33.53 -3.74 -28.27
N ALA A 4 -32.31 -3.62 -27.71
CA ALA A 4 -31.75 -2.35 -27.29
C ALA A 4 -31.83 -1.34 -28.45
N GLU A 5 -32.20 -0.10 -28.15
CA GLU A 5 -32.31 0.94 -29.17
C GLU A 5 -30.92 1.46 -29.58
N SER A 6 -30.81 1.84 -30.86
CA SER A 6 -29.51 2.27 -31.41
C SER A 6 -29.09 3.65 -30.93
N MET A 7 -27.78 3.86 -30.82
CA MET A 7 -27.14 5.16 -30.67
C MET A 7 -27.16 6.03 -31.93
N GLN A 8 -27.59 5.48 -33.06
CA GLN A 8 -27.51 6.18 -34.36
C GLN A 8 -28.17 7.56 -34.30
N GLY A 9 -27.44 8.58 -34.68
CA GLY A 9 -27.89 9.97 -34.68
C GLY A 9 -27.85 10.67 -33.33
N LEU A 10 -27.41 10.00 -32.26
CA LEU A 10 -27.24 10.59 -30.93
C LEU A 10 -25.77 10.85 -30.59
N HIS A 11 -25.50 12.00 -30.00
CA HIS A 11 -24.21 12.36 -29.43
C HIS A 11 -24.42 12.93 -28.02
N ARG A 12 -23.77 12.36 -27.03
CA ARG A 12 -23.82 12.93 -25.67
C ARG A 12 -23.18 14.30 -25.65
N SER A 13 -23.94 15.32 -25.26
CA SER A 13 -23.46 16.70 -25.18
C SER A 13 -22.74 16.99 -23.86
N HIS A 14 -23.26 16.43 -22.75
CA HIS A 14 -22.78 16.66 -21.40
C HIS A 14 -22.80 15.37 -20.58
N ARG A 15 -21.88 15.24 -19.63
CA ARG A 15 -22.07 14.35 -18.50
C ARG A 15 -23.12 14.92 -17.55
N CYS A 16 -23.63 14.09 -16.65
CA CYS A 16 -24.72 14.48 -15.74
C CYS A 16 -24.39 15.75 -14.94
N THR A 17 -23.21 15.86 -14.35
CA THR A 17 -22.85 17.06 -13.54
C THR A 17 -22.09 18.14 -14.29
N GLU A 18 -21.91 18.00 -15.59
CA GLU A 18 -21.47 19.08 -16.47
C GLU A 18 -22.65 20.02 -16.82
N VAL A 19 -23.88 19.51 -16.69
CA VAL A 19 -25.09 20.34 -16.80
C VAL A 19 -25.21 21.19 -15.55
N SER A 20 -25.41 22.50 -15.75
CA SER A 20 -25.46 23.50 -14.68
C SER A 20 -26.51 24.58 -14.95
N ASN A 21 -26.66 25.54 -14.05
CA ASN A 21 -27.51 26.72 -14.23
C ASN A 21 -27.17 27.51 -15.51
N ALA A 22 -25.93 27.44 -15.99
CA ALA A 22 -25.53 28.11 -17.23
C ALA A 22 -26.24 27.53 -18.47
N ASN A 23 -26.72 26.29 -18.39
CA ASN A 23 -27.39 25.60 -19.49
C ASN A 23 -28.92 25.72 -19.46
N ILE A 24 -29.50 26.51 -18.55
CA ILE A 24 -30.95 26.68 -18.46
C ILE A 24 -31.50 27.25 -19.80
N GLY A 25 -32.50 26.53 -20.34
CA GLY A 25 -33.08 26.82 -21.63
C GLY A 25 -32.41 26.10 -22.82
N GLU A 26 -31.26 25.52 -22.62
CA GLU A 26 -30.54 24.78 -23.65
C GLU A 26 -31.06 23.33 -23.79
N LYS A 27 -30.99 22.82 -25.00
CA LYS A 27 -31.18 21.38 -25.26
C LYS A 27 -29.88 20.62 -24.98
N VAL A 28 -29.99 19.55 -24.20
CA VAL A 28 -28.88 18.67 -23.88
C VAL A 28 -29.23 17.24 -24.20
N THR A 29 -28.20 16.44 -24.50
CA THR A 29 -28.28 14.98 -24.65
C THR A 29 -27.41 14.37 -23.54
N VAL A 30 -28.04 13.71 -22.59
CA VAL A 30 -27.41 13.05 -21.46
C VAL A 30 -27.64 11.56 -21.50
N MET A 31 -26.66 10.77 -21.06
CA MET A 31 -26.69 9.31 -21.10
C MET A 31 -26.09 8.74 -19.82
N GLY A 32 -26.66 7.67 -19.32
CA GLY A 32 -26.18 7.02 -18.11
C GLY A 32 -27.08 5.88 -17.66
N TRP A 33 -26.89 5.52 -16.42
CA TRP A 33 -27.63 4.45 -15.73
C TRP A 33 -28.77 5.04 -14.90
N VAL A 34 -29.92 4.38 -14.92
CA VAL A 34 -31.04 4.71 -14.04
C VAL A 34 -30.69 4.32 -12.61
N GLN A 35 -30.45 5.31 -11.75
CA GLN A 35 -30.22 5.08 -10.32
C GLN A 35 -31.54 4.79 -9.61
N LYS A 36 -32.55 5.62 -9.85
CA LYS A 36 -33.86 5.55 -9.22
C LYS A 36 -34.93 6.13 -10.13
N ARG A 37 -36.10 5.50 -10.15
CA ARG A 37 -37.30 6.03 -10.80
C ARG A 37 -38.40 6.25 -9.78
N ARG A 38 -39.11 7.37 -9.90
CA ARG A 38 -40.29 7.72 -9.10
C ARG A 38 -41.43 8.08 -10.05
N ASN A 39 -42.53 7.37 -9.96
CA ASN A 39 -43.74 7.64 -10.75
C ASN A 39 -44.76 8.33 -9.87
N LEU A 40 -45.11 9.56 -10.20
CA LEU A 40 -46.10 10.39 -9.50
C LEU A 40 -47.38 10.62 -10.33
N GLY A 41 -47.73 9.68 -11.20
CA GLY A 41 -48.92 9.73 -12.04
C GLY A 41 -48.68 10.48 -13.35
N SER A 42 -48.81 11.78 -13.38
CA SER A 42 -48.61 12.60 -14.59
C SER A 42 -47.17 12.91 -14.93
N LEU A 43 -46.24 12.66 -13.97
CA LEU A 43 -44.82 12.88 -14.15
C LEU A 43 -44.02 11.67 -13.64
N ILE A 44 -42.97 11.33 -14.38
CA ILE A 44 -42.00 10.32 -13.98
C ILE A 44 -40.65 11.02 -13.80
N PHE A 45 -40.04 10.80 -12.61
CA PHE A 45 -38.73 11.34 -12.27
C PHE A 45 -37.71 10.20 -12.31
N VAL A 46 -36.59 10.45 -12.97
CA VAL A 46 -35.46 9.51 -13.04
C VAL A 46 -34.20 10.21 -12.57
N ASP A 47 -33.54 9.63 -11.58
CA ASP A 47 -32.20 10.01 -11.21
C ASP A 47 -31.23 9.27 -12.14
N LEU A 48 -30.67 9.99 -13.12
CA LEU A 48 -29.72 9.47 -14.08
C LEU A 48 -28.31 9.62 -13.53
N ARG A 49 -27.55 8.52 -13.52
CA ARG A 49 -26.18 8.49 -12.99
C ARG A 49 -25.17 8.21 -14.09
N ASP A 50 -24.09 8.95 -14.08
CA ASP A 50 -22.84 8.62 -14.74
C ASP A 50 -21.65 8.80 -13.78
N ARG A 51 -20.40 8.66 -14.24
CA ARG A 51 -19.22 8.81 -13.37
C ARG A 51 -19.07 10.21 -12.76
N SER A 52 -19.72 11.22 -13.31
CA SER A 52 -19.67 12.59 -12.79
C SER A 52 -20.64 12.82 -11.62
N GLY A 53 -21.72 12.02 -11.54
CA GLY A 53 -22.71 12.11 -10.49
C GLY A 53 -24.13 11.87 -11.02
N ILE A 54 -25.12 12.47 -10.38
CA ILE A 54 -26.55 12.27 -10.63
C ILE A 54 -27.18 13.55 -11.18
N LEU A 55 -28.10 13.39 -12.16
CA LEU A 55 -28.93 14.46 -12.73
C LEU A 55 -30.38 14.00 -12.75
N GLN A 56 -31.31 14.82 -12.28
CA GLN A 56 -32.72 14.52 -12.33
C GLN A 56 -33.29 14.77 -13.74
N ILE A 57 -33.96 13.77 -14.29
CA ILE A 57 -34.71 13.85 -15.54
C ILE A 57 -36.20 13.77 -15.22
N VAL A 58 -36.99 14.60 -15.87
CA VAL A 58 -38.44 14.65 -15.72
C VAL A 58 -39.10 14.27 -17.04
N PHE A 59 -39.97 13.29 -17.02
CA PHE A 59 -40.78 12.85 -18.15
C PHE A 59 -42.23 13.23 -17.88
N GLY A 60 -42.77 14.05 -18.76
CA GLY A 60 -44.20 14.38 -18.84
C GLY A 60 -44.72 13.98 -20.22
N GLU A 61 -45.90 13.39 -20.30
CA GLU A 61 -46.50 12.91 -21.58
C GLU A 61 -46.56 14.02 -22.60
N GLU A 62 -46.87 15.27 -22.17
CA GLU A 62 -46.95 16.46 -23.02
C GLU A 62 -45.61 16.80 -23.73
N ASN A 63 -44.46 16.43 -23.13
CA ASN A 63 -43.13 16.75 -23.65
C ASN A 63 -42.48 15.58 -24.42
N VAL A 64 -42.69 14.33 -23.98
CA VAL A 64 -42.04 13.15 -24.53
C VAL A 64 -42.98 12.28 -25.38
N GLY A 65 -44.27 12.63 -25.41
CA GLY A 65 -45.33 11.86 -26.09
C GLY A 65 -45.76 10.61 -25.30
N ALA A 66 -46.89 10.01 -25.68
CA ALA A 66 -47.46 8.85 -24.99
C ALA A 66 -46.50 7.65 -24.98
N GLU A 67 -45.88 7.35 -26.13
CA GLU A 67 -44.91 6.24 -26.26
C GLU A 67 -43.67 6.45 -25.38
N GLY A 68 -43.11 7.65 -25.38
CA GLY A 68 -41.94 7.99 -24.54
C GLY A 68 -42.27 7.96 -23.04
N PHE A 69 -43.48 8.41 -22.68
CA PHE A 69 -43.95 8.38 -21.28
C PHE A 69 -44.19 6.93 -20.81
N GLU A 70 -44.81 6.06 -21.64
CA GLU A 70 -44.95 4.66 -21.35
C GLU A 70 -43.58 3.97 -21.20
N LYS A 71 -42.63 4.26 -22.10
CA LYS A 71 -41.25 3.77 -22.04
C LYS A 71 -40.55 4.20 -20.72
N ALA A 72 -40.67 5.47 -20.32
CA ALA A 72 -40.15 5.94 -19.05
C ALA A 72 -40.78 5.19 -17.85
N GLY A 73 -42.05 4.81 -17.96
CA GLY A 73 -42.77 4.00 -16.97
C GLY A 73 -42.23 2.57 -16.81
N THR A 74 -41.54 2.02 -17.81
CA THR A 74 -40.96 0.66 -17.76
C THR A 74 -39.52 0.62 -17.21
N LEU A 75 -38.86 1.77 -17.04
CA LEU A 75 -37.48 1.86 -16.59
C LEU A 75 -37.29 1.19 -15.22
N ARG A 76 -36.16 0.48 -15.08
CA ARG A 76 -35.71 -0.13 -13.83
C ARG A 76 -34.29 0.33 -13.49
N SER A 77 -33.90 0.10 -12.25
CA SER A 77 -32.53 0.36 -11.81
C SER A 77 -31.50 -0.27 -12.73
N GLU A 78 -30.45 0.48 -13.00
CA GLU A 78 -29.31 0.10 -13.84
C GLU A 78 -29.61 -0.03 -15.36
N PHE A 79 -30.82 0.28 -15.83
CA PHE A 79 -31.04 0.44 -17.27
C PHE A 79 -30.17 1.58 -17.79
N VAL A 80 -29.60 1.39 -18.98
CA VAL A 80 -28.82 2.43 -19.66
C VAL A 80 -29.73 3.15 -20.63
N ILE A 81 -29.83 4.46 -20.46
CA ILE A 81 -30.72 5.31 -21.27
C ILE A 81 -29.98 6.50 -21.86
N ALA A 82 -30.49 6.97 -23.00
CA ALA A 82 -30.16 8.27 -23.58
C ALA A 82 -31.40 9.14 -23.56
N VAL A 83 -31.23 10.38 -23.11
CA VAL A 83 -32.30 11.37 -23.00
C VAL A 83 -31.90 12.67 -23.68
N GLU A 84 -32.74 13.19 -24.56
CA GLU A 84 -32.67 14.57 -25.03
C GLU A 84 -33.72 15.39 -24.30
N GLY A 85 -33.38 16.56 -23.90
CA GLY A 85 -34.30 17.41 -23.16
C GLY A 85 -33.79 18.82 -22.94
N THR A 86 -34.61 19.67 -22.32
CA THR A 86 -34.28 21.05 -22.02
C THR A 86 -33.98 21.21 -20.54
N VAL A 87 -32.89 21.89 -20.23
CA VAL A 87 -32.50 22.20 -18.85
C VAL A 87 -33.38 23.30 -18.27
N GLN A 88 -33.88 23.08 -17.07
CA GLN A 88 -34.61 24.12 -16.32
C GLN A 88 -34.24 24.10 -14.84
N LYS A 89 -34.66 25.15 -14.13
CA LYS A 89 -34.61 25.14 -12.65
C LYS A 89 -35.53 24.03 -12.13
N ARG A 90 -35.07 23.37 -11.08
CA ARG A 90 -35.89 22.39 -10.40
C ARG A 90 -37.19 22.98 -9.90
N THR A 91 -38.31 22.36 -10.18
CA THR A 91 -39.65 22.81 -9.76
C THR A 91 -39.90 22.56 -8.26
N ALA A 92 -39.28 21.53 -7.70
CA ALA A 92 -39.29 21.22 -6.27
C ALA A 92 -38.16 21.97 -5.52
N ALA A 93 -38.12 21.82 -4.21
CA ALA A 93 -37.02 22.34 -3.39
C ALA A 93 -35.64 21.84 -3.88
N VAL A 94 -34.61 22.68 -3.76
CA VAL A 94 -33.24 22.34 -4.08
C VAL A 94 -32.80 21.11 -3.27
N ASN A 95 -32.19 20.16 -3.93
CA ASN A 95 -31.58 19.02 -3.26
C ASN A 95 -30.10 19.28 -2.99
N GLU A 96 -29.77 19.72 -1.80
CA GLU A 96 -28.40 20.07 -1.41
C GLU A 96 -27.42 18.87 -1.42
N ASN A 97 -27.92 17.64 -1.46
CA ASN A 97 -27.11 16.42 -1.52
C ASN A 97 -26.60 16.11 -2.95
N LEU A 98 -27.08 16.82 -3.96
CA LEU A 98 -26.68 16.65 -5.34
C LEU A 98 -26.00 17.90 -5.87
N LYS A 99 -24.89 17.73 -6.59
CA LYS A 99 -24.21 18.83 -7.29
C LYS A 99 -25.12 19.56 -8.29
N THR A 100 -26.10 18.84 -8.85
CA THR A 100 -27.11 19.32 -9.80
C THR A 100 -28.48 19.53 -9.16
N GLY A 101 -28.54 19.68 -7.84
CA GLY A 101 -29.80 19.65 -7.09
C GLY A 101 -30.72 20.83 -7.29
N ASP A 102 -30.26 21.88 -7.97
CA ASP A 102 -31.00 23.12 -8.32
C ASP A 102 -31.57 23.09 -9.74
N ILE A 103 -31.21 22.10 -10.56
CA ILE A 103 -31.65 21.95 -11.95
C ILE A 103 -32.25 20.57 -12.20
N GLU A 104 -33.00 20.47 -13.31
CA GLU A 104 -33.52 19.24 -13.87
C GLU A 104 -33.59 19.35 -15.39
N VAL A 105 -33.67 18.19 -16.06
CA VAL A 105 -33.86 18.12 -17.51
C VAL A 105 -35.28 17.64 -17.81
N ILE A 106 -36.04 18.43 -18.55
CA ILE A 106 -37.35 18.03 -19.09
C ILE A 106 -37.12 17.28 -20.37
N ALA A 107 -37.38 15.98 -20.33
CA ALA A 107 -37.14 15.07 -21.44
C ALA A 107 -38.08 15.35 -22.61
N THR A 108 -37.54 15.42 -23.82
CA THR A 108 -38.29 15.48 -25.09
C THR A 108 -38.17 14.19 -25.89
N SER A 109 -37.16 13.35 -25.60
CA SER A 109 -37.04 12.00 -26.15
C SER A 109 -36.31 11.08 -25.20
N ILE A 110 -36.51 9.77 -25.37
CA ILE A 110 -35.84 8.73 -24.60
C ILE A 110 -35.54 7.52 -25.50
N ARG A 111 -34.31 6.97 -25.36
CA ARG A 111 -33.98 5.65 -25.88
C ARG A 111 -33.44 4.77 -24.75
N VAL A 112 -33.89 3.51 -24.72
CA VAL A 112 -33.33 2.48 -23.84
C VAL A 112 -32.19 1.78 -24.58
N LEU A 113 -30.95 2.14 -24.23
CA LEU A 113 -29.75 1.61 -24.88
C LEU A 113 -29.41 0.20 -24.41
N SER A 114 -29.73 -0.11 -23.15
CA SER A 114 -29.55 -1.46 -22.59
C SER A 114 -30.49 -1.67 -21.41
N GLU A 115 -31.17 -2.79 -21.39
CA GLU A 115 -31.90 -3.25 -20.20
C GLU A 115 -30.94 -3.93 -19.23
N ALA A 116 -31.29 -3.94 -17.95
CA ALA A 116 -30.51 -4.58 -16.90
C ALA A 116 -31.35 -5.60 -16.12
N GLN A 117 -30.72 -6.67 -15.70
CA GLN A 117 -31.24 -7.52 -14.63
C GLN A 117 -31.18 -6.80 -13.29
N THR A 118 -31.95 -7.25 -12.32
CA THR A 118 -31.84 -6.73 -10.96
C THR A 118 -30.46 -7.04 -10.41
N PRO A 119 -29.65 -6.02 -10.04
CA PRO A 119 -28.32 -6.25 -9.52
C PRO A 119 -28.37 -7.01 -8.17
N PRO A 120 -27.33 -7.81 -7.84
CA PRO A 120 -27.27 -8.58 -6.61
C PRO A 120 -27.14 -7.71 -5.34
N PHE A 121 -26.80 -6.44 -5.51
CA PHE A 121 -26.73 -5.43 -4.44
C PHE A 121 -27.01 -4.04 -5.01
N GLN A 122 -27.35 -3.11 -4.14
CA GLN A 122 -27.59 -1.72 -4.55
C GLN A 122 -26.29 -0.98 -4.84
N ILE A 123 -26.31 -0.16 -5.90
CA ILE A 123 -25.16 0.70 -6.28
C ILE A 123 -25.25 1.99 -5.48
N GLU A 124 -24.70 1.97 -4.28
CA GLU A 124 -24.73 3.08 -3.33
C GLU A 124 -23.41 3.18 -2.54
N GLU A 125 -23.15 4.34 -1.98
CA GLU A 125 -21.99 4.56 -1.12
C GLU A 125 -22.12 3.74 0.19
N ASN A 126 -20.98 3.37 0.76
CA ASN A 126 -20.90 2.66 2.04
C ASN A 126 -21.74 1.38 2.08
N SER A 127 -21.78 0.64 0.98
CA SER A 127 -22.50 -0.63 0.88
C SER A 127 -22.08 -1.60 1.98
N LYS A 128 -23.06 -2.27 2.60
CA LYS A 128 -22.84 -3.33 3.59
C LYS A 128 -22.75 -4.72 2.98
N THR A 129 -22.76 -4.82 1.66
CA THR A 129 -22.59 -6.08 0.94
C THR A 129 -21.22 -6.67 1.23
N SER A 130 -21.16 -7.99 1.43
CA SER A 130 -19.90 -8.69 1.69
C SER A 130 -18.88 -8.47 0.57
N GLU A 131 -17.61 -8.45 0.93
CA GLU A 131 -16.51 -8.24 -0.02
C GLU A 131 -16.52 -9.27 -1.14
N ASP A 132 -16.77 -10.54 -0.83
CA ASP A 132 -16.80 -11.62 -1.83
C ASP A 132 -17.86 -11.41 -2.92
N ILE A 133 -19.05 -10.95 -2.54
CA ILE A 133 -20.10 -10.63 -3.53
C ILE A 133 -19.72 -9.41 -4.34
N ARG A 134 -19.17 -8.37 -3.72
CA ARG A 134 -18.69 -7.16 -4.41
C ARG A 134 -17.57 -7.48 -5.40
N LEU A 135 -16.64 -8.35 -5.03
CA LEU A 135 -15.53 -8.77 -5.91
C LEU A 135 -16.00 -9.72 -7.02
N LYS A 136 -16.94 -10.60 -6.75
CA LYS A 136 -17.55 -11.44 -7.80
C LYS A 136 -18.25 -10.62 -8.87
N TYR A 137 -18.93 -9.56 -8.48
CA TYR A 137 -19.59 -8.61 -9.37
C TYR A 137 -18.85 -7.26 -9.42
N ARG A 138 -17.52 -7.31 -9.51
CA ARG A 138 -16.68 -6.12 -9.40
C ARG A 138 -17.05 -5.02 -10.37
N TYR A 139 -17.47 -5.33 -11.57
CA TYR A 139 -17.96 -4.36 -12.56
C TYR A 139 -19.22 -3.60 -12.10
N LEU A 140 -20.02 -4.13 -11.20
CA LEU A 140 -21.12 -3.43 -10.54
C LEU A 140 -20.61 -2.62 -9.34
N ASP A 141 -19.75 -3.20 -8.54
CA ASP A 141 -19.12 -2.52 -7.41
C ASP A 141 -18.35 -1.25 -7.84
N LEU A 142 -17.70 -1.32 -9.01
CA LEU A 142 -17.01 -0.18 -9.63
C LEU A 142 -17.95 0.95 -10.08
N ARG A 143 -19.26 0.75 -10.14
CA ARG A 143 -20.26 1.81 -10.39
C ARG A 143 -20.54 2.64 -9.14
N ARG A 144 -20.19 2.17 -7.95
CA ARG A 144 -20.40 2.89 -6.69
C ARG A 144 -19.59 4.19 -6.69
N PRO A 145 -20.19 5.32 -6.28
CA PRO A 145 -19.50 6.61 -6.33
C PRO A 145 -18.24 6.68 -5.48
N ASP A 146 -18.20 6.01 -4.32
CA ASP A 146 -17.04 5.95 -3.44
C ASP A 146 -15.86 5.21 -4.11
N ILE A 147 -16.09 4.05 -4.72
CA ILE A 147 -15.05 3.31 -5.46
C ILE A 147 -14.60 4.07 -6.71
N GLN A 148 -15.53 4.72 -7.42
CA GLN A 148 -15.17 5.58 -8.56
C GLN A 148 -14.25 6.73 -8.14
N ARG A 149 -14.55 7.41 -7.03
CA ARG A 149 -13.68 8.48 -6.48
C ARG A 149 -12.28 7.97 -6.17
N ASN A 150 -12.17 6.76 -5.60
CA ASN A 150 -10.88 6.14 -5.31
C ASN A 150 -10.03 5.95 -6.57
N LEU A 151 -10.62 5.38 -7.62
CA LEU A 151 -9.91 5.17 -8.90
C LEU A 151 -9.63 6.47 -9.64
N MET A 152 -10.50 7.47 -9.55
CA MET A 152 -10.23 8.81 -10.10
C MET A 152 -9.07 9.49 -9.36
N LEU A 153 -8.99 9.36 -8.03
CA LEU A 153 -7.86 9.86 -7.26
C LEU A 153 -6.56 9.16 -7.70
N ARG A 154 -6.57 7.84 -7.83
CA ARG A 154 -5.44 7.07 -8.34
C ARG A 154 -4.98 7.56 -9.71
N SER A 155 -5.92 7.77 -10.63
CA SER A 155 -5.63 8.33 -11.97
C SER A 155 -4.97 9.70 -11.88
N ASN A 156 -5.46 10.56 -10.97
CA ASN A 156 -4.88 11.88 -10.75
C ASN A 156 -3.49 11.83 -10.12
N VAL A 157 -3.26 10.93 -9.16
CA VAL A 157 -1.93 10.67 -8.58
C VAL A 157 -0.91 10.36 -9.67
N LEU A 158 -1.24 9.43 -10.57
CA LEU A 158 -0.34 9.03 -11.66
C LEU A 158 -0.08 10.18 -12.64
N ARG A 159 -1.09 10.96 -12.99
CA ARG A 159 -0.94 12.14 -13.85
C ARG A 159 -0.01 13.17 -13.23
N VAL A 160 -0.23 13.53 -11.98
CA VAL A 160 0.59 14.52 -11.26
C VAL A 160 2.03 14.03 -11.11
N MET A 161 2.24 12.75 -10.82
CA MET A 161 3.59 12.16 -10.78
C MET A 161 4.30 12.29 -12.13
N ARG A 162 3.64 11.93 -13.24
CA ARG A 162 4.23 12.04 -14.58
C ARG A 162 4.59 13.47 -14.93
N ASP A 163 3.71 14.42 -14.67
CA ASP A 163 3.95 15.83 -14.93
C ASP A 163 5.16 16.34 -14.13
N PHE A 164 5.25 16.01 -12.85
CA PHE A 164 6.39 16.38 -12.01
C PHE A 164 7.69 15.76 -12.51
N MET A 165 7.70 14.46 -12.76
CA MET A 165 8.91 13.75 -13.20
C MET A 165 9.42 14.24 -14.55
N ALA A 166 8.51 14.51 -15.50
CA ALA A 166 8.88 15.08 -16.79
C ALA A 166 9.52 16.48 -16.63
N ASN A 167 8.97 17.32 -15.75
CA ASN A 167 9.52 18.65 -15.48
C ASN A 167 10.88 18.61 -14.77
N GLU A 168 11.18 17.53 -14.03
CA GLU A 168 12.49 17.28 -13.41
C GLU A 168 13.51 16.65 -14.36
N GLY A 169 13.16 16.45 -15.62
CA GLY A 169 14.04 15.90 -16.66
C GLY A 169 14.15 14.38 -16.66
N PHE A 170 13.21 13.68 -16.03
CA PHE A 170 13.12 12.23 -16.14
C PHE A 170 12.50 11.81 -17.45
N LEU A 171 13.04 10.74 -18.03
CA LEU A 171 12.48 10.07 -19.20
C LEU A 171 11.67 8.86 -18.75
N GLU A 172 10.40 8.80 -19.17
CA GLU A 172 9.57 7.62 -18.93
C GLU A 172 9.93 6.54 -19.95
N ILE A 173 10.49 5.43 -19.47
CA ILE A 173 10.97 4.33 -20.31
C ILE A 173 10.39 3.03 -19.82
N GLU A 174 9.73 2.28 -20.72
CA GLU A 174 9.22 0.95 -20.44
C GLU A 174 10.35 -0.09 -20.43
N THR A 175 10.27 -1.04 -19.53
CA THR A 175 11.17 -2.18 -19.44
C THR A 175 10.41 -3.49 -19.65
N PRO A 176 11.09 -4.60 -19.99
CA PRO A 176 10.42 -5.87 -20.26
C PRO A 176 9.58 -6.40 -19.08
N ILE A 177 8.46 -7.01 -19.41
CA ILE A 177 7.66 -7.83 -18.50
C ILE A 177 8.08 -9.30 -18.59
N LEU A 178 8.48 -9.78 -19.77
CA LEU A 178 9.02 -11.13 -19.96
C LEU A 178 10.53 -11.09 -19.71
N CYS A 179 10.94 -11.45 -18.50
CA CYS A 179 12.31 -11.34 -18.03
C CYS A 179 12.95 -12.71 -17.81
N LYS A 180 14.26 -12.72 -17.55
CA LYS A 180 14.95 -13.87 -16.97
C LYS A 180 14.65 -13.95 -15.47
N SER A 181 14.46 -15.15 -14.95
CA SER A 181 14.29 -15.35 -13.49
C SER A 181 15.55 -14.92 -12.74
N THR A 182 15.39 -13.96 -11.85
CA THR A 182 16.42 -13.47 -10.94
C THR A 182 15.76 -13.21 -9.59
N PRO A 183 15.45 -14.27 -8.82
CA PRO A 183 14.66 -14.12 -7.59
C PRO A 183 15.38 -13.24 -6.56
N GLU A 184 14.67 -12.22 -6.10
CA GLU A 184 15.14 -11.22 -5.14
C GLU A 184 14.18 -11.18 -3.93
N GLY A 185 14.22 -12.19 -3.08
CA GLY A 185 13.42 -12.26 -1.85
C GLY A 185 12.07 -12.94 -2.01
N ALA A 186 11.24 -12.54 -2.99
CA ALA A 186 9.99 -13.23 -3.31
C ALA A 186 10.17 -14.34 -4.36
N ARG A 187 9.16 -15.19 -4.54
CA ARG A 187 9.11 -16.14 -5.66
C ARG A 187 8.66 -15.42 -6.92
N ASP A 188 9.21 -15.85 -8.06
CA ASP A 188 8.84 -15.36 -9.37
C ASP A 188 7.60 -16.09 -9.90
N TYR A 189 6.72 -15.37 -10.60
CA TYR A 189 5.74 -15.98 -11.50
C TYR A 189 6.43 -16.40 -12.80
N LEU A 190 6.30 -17.67 -13.19
CA LEU A 190 6.95 -18.22 -14.36
C LEU A 190 5.99 -18.32 -15.55
N VAL A 191 6.50 -18.00 -16.75
CA VAL A 191 5.78 -18.12 -18.02
C VAL A 191 6.57 -19.03 -18.94
N PRO A 192 6.04 -20.21 -19.33
CA PRO A 192 6.77 -21.14 -20.20
C PRO A 192 6.94 -20.60 -21.61
N SER A 193 8.09 -20.88 -22.23
CA SER A 193 8.38 -20.51 -23.61
C SER A 193 7.94 -21.61 -24.57
N ARG A 194 7.08 -21.29 -25.53
CA ARG A 194 6.69 -22.22 -26.61
C ARG A 194 7.82 -22.52 -27.60
N ILE A 195 8.69 -21.54 -27.82
CA ILE A 195 9.79 -21.67 -28.79
C ILE A 195 11.00 -22.37 -28.19
N HIS A 196 11.26 -22.12 -26.92
CA HIS A 196 12.39 -22.72 -26.19
C HIS A 196 11.85 -23.66 -25.12
N HIS A 197 11.54 -24.90 -25.50
CA HIS A 197 10.99 -25.91 -24.58
C HIS A 197 11.90 -26.10 -23.36
N GLY A 198 11.31 -26.19 -22.17
CA GLY A 198 12.03 -26.30 -20.91
C GLY A 198 12.64 -24.99 -20.40
N HIS A 199 12.41 -23.87 -21.11
CA HIS A 199 12.82 -22.56 -20.67
C HIS A 199 11.60 -21.69 -20.32
N PHE A 200 11.79 -20.81 -19.33
CA PHE A 200 10.73 -19.98 -18.79
C PHE A 200 11.15 -18.51 -18.75
N TYR A 201 10.22 -17.64 -19.06
CA TYR A 201 10.30 -16.25 -18.63
C TYR A 201 9.83 -16.15 -17.17
N ALA A 202 10.26 -15.12 -16.49
CA ALA A 202 9.71 -14.70 -15.20
C ALA A 202 9.08 -13.32 -15.32
N LEU A 203 7.96 -13.11 -14.61
CA LEU A 203 7.39 -11.77 -14.47
C LEU A 203 8.22 -10.97 -13.47
N PRO A 204 8.55 -9.69 -13.72
CA PRO A 204 9.51 -8.94 -12.92
C PRO A 204 8.94 -8.59 -11.54
N GLN A 205 9.74 -8.76 -10.51
CA GLN A 205 9.42 -8.28 -9.16
C GLN A 205 9.58 -6.76 -9.04
N SER A 206 10.51 -6.21 -9.83
CA SER A 206 10.75 -4.79 -10.05
C SER A 206 11.64 -4.61 -11.29
N PRO A 207 11.71 -3.41 -11.89
CA PRO A 207 12.62 -3.14 -13.02
C PRO A 207 14.07 -2.87 -12.60
N GLN A 208 14.53 -3.36 -11.45
CA GLN A 208 15.81 -3.03 -10.82
C GLN A 208 17.02 -3.18 -11.76
N LEU A 209 17.15 -4.30 -12.45
CA LEU A 209 18.31 -4.54 -13.30
C LEU A 209 18.28 -3.68 -14.56
N PHE A 210 17.11 -3.50 -15.14
CA PHE A 210 16.94 -2.71 -16.36
C PHE A 210 17.15 -1.21 -16.14
N LYS A 211 16.69 -0.66 -15.01
CA LYS A 211 16.93 0.76 -14.70
C LYS A 211 18.42 1.06 -14.48
N GLN A 212 19.17 0.13 -13.87
CA GLN A 212 20.63 0.25 -13.76
C GLN A 212 21.31 0.18 -15.15
N LEU A 213 20.85 -0.68 -16.05
CA LEU A 213 21.31 -0.71 -17.43
C LEU A 213 21.03 0.59 -18.18
N LEU A 214 19.89 1.24 -17.91
CA LEU A 214 19.58 2.56 -18.48
C LEU A 214 20.55 3.64 -18.00
N MET A 215 21.02 3.56 -16.75
CA MET A 215 22.06 4.44 -16.24
C MET A 215 23.39 4.19 -16.96
N ALA A 216 23.79 2.91 -17.11
CA ALA A 216 24.96 2.53 -17.89
C ALA A 216 24.84 2.96 -19.38
N SER A 217 23.62 3.09 -19.87
CA SER A 217 23.32 3.54 -21.24
C SER A 217 23.26 5.07 -21.40
N GLY A 218 23.47 5.84 -20.34
CA GLY A 218 23.58 7.30 -20.38
C GLY A 218 22.25 8.06 -20.36
N TYR A 219 21.15 7.45 -19.90
CA TYR A 219 19.84 8.12 -19.87
C TYR A 219 19.65 9.07 -18.67
N ASP A 220 20.61 9.18 -17.77
CA ASP A 220 20.69 10.13 -16.67
C ASP A 220 19.58 10.01 -15.63
N ARG A 221 18.33 10.21 -16.03
CA ARG A 221 17.15 10.16 -15.16
C ARG A 221 16.06 9.35 -15.82
N TYR A 222 15.76 8.20 -15.24
CA TYR A 222 14.74 7.27 -15.67
C TYR A 222 13.57 7.27 -14.70
N PHE A 223 12.38 7.10 -15.23
CA PHE A 223 11.16 6.94 -14.47
C PHE A 223 10.22 5.97 -15.21
N GLN A 224 9.44 5.20 -14.45
CA GLN A 224 8.40 4.33 -15.00
C GLN A 224 7.29 4.09 -13.98
N ILE A 225 6.04 4.09 -14.44
CA ILE A 225 4.92 3.50 -13.71
C ILE A 225 4.90 2.01 -14.05
N ALA A 226 5.52 1.20 -13.21
CA ALA A 226 5.81 -0.20 -13.48
C ALA A 226 4.81 -1.15 -12.81
N ARG A 227 4.38 -2.19 -13.55
CA ARG A 227 3.70 -3.34 -12.95
C ARG A 227 4.75 -4.30 -12.41
N CYS A 228 4.58 -4.68 -11.16
CA CYS A 228 5.45 -5.60 -10.43
C CYS A 228 4.65 -6.82 -9.97
N PHE A 229 5.32 -7.98 -9.91
CA PHE A 229 4.71 -9.27 -9.65
C PHE A 229 5.50 -10.00 -8.57
N ARG A 230 4.85 -10.44 -7.51
CA ARG A 230 5.48 -11.22 -6.43
C ARG A 230 4.53 -12.31 -5.97
N ASP A 231 5.01 -13.55 -6.01
CA ASP A 231 4.29 -14.72 -5.50
C ASP A 231 4.61 -14.88 -4.01
N GLU A 232 3.83 -14.18 -3.19
CA GLU A 232 3.95 -14.12 -1.74
C GLU A 232 2.59 -14.35 -1.07
N ASP A 233 2.60 -14.67 0.21
CA ASP A 233 1.40 -14.72 1.02
C ASP A 233 0.75 -13.33 1.12
N LEU A 234 -0.53 -13.24 0.77
CA LEU A 234 -1.24 -11.98 0.71
C LEU A 234 -1.72 -11.52 2.10
N ARG A 235 -1.64 -10.21 2.31
CA ARG A 235 -2.16 -9.47 3.47
C ARG A 235 -3.09 -8.36 2.98
N ALA A 236 -3.72 -7.65 3.91
CA ALA A 236 -4.66 -6.56 3.59
C ALA A 236 -4.06 -5.44 2.71
N ASP A 237 -2.75 -5.23 2.81
CA ASP A 237 -1.97 -4.22 2.09
C ASP A 237 -1.09 -4.79 0.96
N ARG A 238 -1.27 -6.06 0.58
CA ARG A 238 -0.48 -6.74 -0.46
C ARG A 238 -1.35 -7.37 -1.53
N GLN A 239 -0.84 -7.34 -2.76
CA GLN A 239 -1.38 -8.00 -3.94
C GLN A 239 -0.28 -8.72 -4.71
N PRO A 240 -0.59 -9.82 -5.43
CA PRO A 240 0.42 -10.55 -6.21
C PRO A 240 0.94 -9.72 -7.39
N GLU A 241 0.16 -8.77 -7.85
CA GLU A 241 0.54 -7.76 -8.83
C GLU A 241 0.16 -6.37 -8.32
N PHE A 242 1.07 -5.42 -8.43
CA PHE A 242 0.92 -4.07 -7.91
C PHE A 242 1.68 -3.06 -8.78
N THR A 243 1.53 -1.78 -8.48
CA THR A 243 2.12 -0.70 -9.26
C THR A 243 3.16 0.06 -8.45
N GLN A 244 4.34 0.24 -9.02
CA GLN A 244 5.37 1.12 -8.49
C GLN A 244 5.56 2.35 -9.40
N ALA A 245 5.82 3.50 -8.79
CA ALA A 245 6.49 4.61 -9.46
C ALA A 245 7.99 4.43 -9.20
N ASP A 246 8.70 3.95 -10.21
CA ASP A 246 10.10 3.55 -10.12
C ASP A 246 11.00 4.59 -10.80
N MET A 247 12.15 4.90 -10.19
CA MET A 247 13.09 5.87 -10.73
C MET A 247 14.54 5.49 -10.49
N GLU A 248 15.43 6.00 -11.33
CA GLU A 248 16.88 5.91 -11.16
C GLU A 248 17.54 7.18 -11.71
N LEU A 249 18.58 7.63 -11.03
CA LEU A 249 19.34 8.84 -11.34
C LEU A 249 20.83 8.53 -11.40
N SER A 250 21.52 9.13 -12.37
CA SER A 250 22.99 9.07 -12.49
C SER A 250 23.65 10.27 -11.83
N PHE A 251 24.91 10.10 -11.41
CA PHE A 251 25.78 11.15 -10.82
C PHE A 251 25.18 11.78 -9.57
N VAL A 252 24.60 10.94 -8.70
CA VAL A 252 23.92 11.35 -7.46
C VAL A 252 24.37 10.54 -6.27
N ASP A 253 24.14 11.08 -5.07
CA ASP A 253 24.25 10.40 -3.78
C ASP A 253 22.91 10.49 -3.04
N ILE A 254 22.87 10.03 -1.79
CA ILE A 254 21.67 9.93 -0.94
C ILE A 254 20.87 11.24 -0.93
N ASP A 255 21.53 12.37 -0.67
CA ASP A 255 20.85 13.66 -0.51
C ASP A 255 20.13 14.13 -1.78
N ASP A 256 20.69 13.85 -2.96
CA ASP A 256 20.10 14.23 -4.23
C ASP A 256 18.77 13.48 -4.46
N VAL A 257 18.74 12.19 -4.15
CA VAL A 257 17.54 11.37 -4.28
C VAL A 257 16.48 11.79 -3.25
N ILE A 258 16.88 12.03 -2.02
CA ILE A 258 15.97 12.47 -0.96
C ILE A 258 15.32 13.80 -1.34
N GLU A 259 16.10 14.78 -1.78
CA GLU A 259 15.60 16.12 -2.11
C GLU A 259 14.55 16.10 -3.23
N VAL A 260 14.80 15.41 -4.33
CA VAL A 260 13.83 15.35 -5.43
C VAL A 260 12.55 14.65 -5.02
N ASN A 261 12.64 13.63 -4.19
CA ASN A 261 11.47 12.88 -3.72
C ASN A 261 10.66 13.63 -2.66
N GLU A 262 11.30 14.42 -1.81
CA GLU A 262 10.59 15.33 -0.90
C GLU A 262 9.78 16.37 -1.67
N ARG A 263 10.36 16.96 -2.72
CA ARG A 263 9.65 17.91 -3.61
C ARG A 263 8.49 17.23 -4.37
N LEU A 264 8.68 15.99 -4.82
CA LEU A 264 7.62 15.19 -5.44
C LEU A 264 6.45 14.98 -4.47
N LEU A 265 6.71 14.51 -3.26
CA LEU A 265 5.66 14.24 -2.27
C LEU A 265 4.95 15.52 -1.84
N LYS A 266 5.67 16.61 -1.63
CA LYS A 266 5.07 17.92 -1.34
C LYS A 266 4.12 18.35 -2.44
N HIS A 267 4.56 18.28 -3.70
CA HIS A 267 3.75 18.63 -4.87
C HIS A 267 2.54 17.71 -5.01
N LEU A 268 2.75 16.40 -4.91
CA LEU A 268 1.71 15.40 -5.07
C LEU A 268 0.58 15.55 -4.05
N PHE A 269 0.90 15.70 -2.77
CA PHE A 269 -0.10 15.86 -1.70
C PHE A 269 -0.85 17.18 -1.84
N LYS A 270 -0.17 18.24 -2.25
CA LYS A 270 -0.82 19.53 -2.52
C LYS A 270 -1.80 19.46 -3.69
N GLU A 271 -1.37 18.92 -4.83
CA GLU A 271 -2.18 18.90 -6.06
C GLU A 271 -3.36 17.91 -5.98
N VAL A 272 -3.19 16.77 -5.31
CA VAL A 272 -4.20 15.70 -5.30
C VAL A 272 -5.22 15.87 -4.18
N ILE A 273 -4.77 16.18 -2.96
CA ILE A 273 -5.64 16.25 -1.76
C ILE A 273 -5.58 17.58 -1.03
N ASN A 274 -4.90 18.57 -1.59
CA ASN A 274 -4.73 19.92 -1.02
C ASN A 274 -4.16 19.93 0.40
N VAL A 275 -3.18 19.06 0.66
CA VAL A 275 -2.44 19.01 1.93
C VAL A 275 -1.06 19.60 1.71
N ASP A 276 -0.70 20.59 2.53
CA ASP A 276 0.64 21.16 2.56
C ASP A 276 1.54 20.29 3.44
N VAL A 277 2.59 19.75 2.83
CA VAL A 277 3.59 18.93 3.51
C VAL A 277 4.87 19.76 3.65
N GLU A 278 5.36 19.87 4.88
CA GLU A 278 6.61 20.60 5.15
C GLU A 278 7.84 19.75 4.84
N ILE A 279 8.80 20.32 4.13
CA ILE A 279 10.10 19.72 3.82
C ILE A 279 11.23 20.62 4.36
N PRO A 280 12.42 20.04 4.71
CA PRO A 280 12.81 18.64 4.61
C PRO A 280 12.15 17.75 5.68
N PHE A 281 11.96 16.46 5.34
CA PHE A 281 11.49 15.47 6.30
C PHE A 281 12.57 15.10 7.29
N LYS A 282 12.16 14.69 8.49
CA LYS A 282 13.08 14.15 9.49
C LYS A 282 13.77 12.89 8.95
N ARG A 283 15.06 12.76 9.21
CA ARG A 283 15.84 11.53 8.97
C ARG A 283 16.10 10.83 10.28
N MET A 284 15.92 9.53 10.31
CA MET A 284 16.13 8.69 11.48
C MET A 284 16.96 7.48 11.07
N PRO A 285 18.15 7.25 11.67
CA PRO A 285 18.90 6.02 11.46
C PRO A 285 18.06 4.78 11.80
N TRP A 286 18.23 3.70 11.07
CA TRP A 286 17.52 2.45 11.30
C TRP A 286 17.63 1.98 12.76
N GLN A 287 18.81 2.04 13.36
CA GLN A 287 19.00 1.64 14.75
C GLN A 287 18.15 2.48 15.72
N GLU A 288 18.06 3.78 15.51
CA GLU A 288 17.20 4.67 16.31
C GLU A 288 15.71 4.33 16.13
N ALA A 289 15.26 4.03 14.90
CA ALA A 289 13.90 3.63 14.63
C ALA A 289 13.53 2.32 15.36
N MET A 290 14.42 1.34 15.34
CA MET A 290 14.24 0.08 16.05
C MET A 290 14.25 0.27 17.56
N ASP A 291 15.17 1.05 18.10
CA ASP A 291 15.31 1.27 19.53
C ASP A 291 14.14 2.05 20.14
N ARG A 292 13.59 3.03 19.42
CA ARG A 292 12.52 3.90 19.90
C ARG A 292 11.11 3.39 19.55
N PHE A 293 10.94 2.70 18.43
CA PHE A 293 9.61 2.32 17.93
C PHE A 293 9.45 0.81 17.71
N GLY A 294 10.51 0.04 17.77
CA GLY A 294 10.49 -1.40 17.51
C GLY A 294 10.16 -1.74 16.05
N SER A 295 10.37 -0.81 15.13
CA SER A 295 10.03 -0.93 13.72
C SER A 295 10.89 -0.02 12.86
N ASP A 296 11.23 -0.47 11.66
CA ASP A 296 11.89 0.33 10.61
C ASP A 296 10.92 1.23 9.83
N LYS A 297 9.65 1.19 10.17
CA LYS A 297 8.58 2.06 9.64
C LYS A 297 7.73 2.63 10.79
N PRO A 298 8.32 3.54 11.59
CA PRO A 298 7.69 4.05 12.80
C PRO A 298 6.48 4.95 12.49
N ASP A 299 5.41 4.78 13.25
CA ASP A 299 4.31 5.74 13.31
C ASP A 299 4.62 6.78 14.37
N THR A 300 4.95 7.99 13.94
CA THR A 300 5.34 9.11 14.82
C THR A 300 4.19 10.04 15.17
N ARG A 301 2.94 9.66 14.85
CA ARG A 301 1.75 10.46 15.18
C ARG A 301 1.43 10.47 16.67
N PHE A 302 1.97 9.55 17.43
CA PHE A 302 1.77 9.43 18.88
C PHE A 302 3.05 8.99 19.59
N GLY A 303 3.11 9.17 20.90
CA GLY A 303 4.22 8.80 21.75
C GLY A 303 4.33 7.31 22.06
N MET A 304 4.49 6.95 23.34
CA MET A 304 4.63 5.57 23.83
C MET A 304 5.85 4.86 23.23
N GLU A 305 6.98 5.59 23.16
CA GLU A 305 8.22 5.04 22.65
C GLU A 305 8.77 3.94 23.56
N LEU A 306 9.53 3.02 22.98
CA LEU A 306 10.27 2.01 23.71
C LEU A 306 11.37 2.68 24.55
N CYS A 307 11.55 2.19 25.76
CA CYS A 307 12.63 2.62 26.66
C CYS A 307 13.50 1.44 27.04
N ASP A 308 14.80 1.54 26.84
CA ASP A 308 15.77 0.54 27.29
C ASP A 308 16.02 0.69 28.78
N VAL A 309 15.69 -0.37 29.53
CA VAL A 309 15.86 -0.44 30.99
C VAL A 309 16.94 -1.46 31.40
N SER A 310 17.67 -2.01 30.44
CA SER A 310 18.65 -3.08 30.67
C SER A 310 19.64 -2.76 31.79
N GLU A 311 20.20 -1.55 31.82
CA GLU A 311 21.15 -1.13 32.86
C GLU A 311 20.52 -1.03 34.26
N VAL A 312 19.23 -0.69 34.33
CA VAL A 312 18.50 -0.57 35.61
C VAL A 312 18.22 -1.92 36.22
N VAL A 313 17.98 -2.95 35.40
CA VAL A 313 17.53 -4.28 35.84
C VAL A 313 18.62 -5.35 35.78
N LYS A 314 19.86 -5.02 35.39
CA LYS A 314 20.94 -5.99 35.17
C LYS A 314 21.31 -6.85 36.38
N ASP A 315 21.15 -6.29 37.57
CA ASP A 315 21.52 -6.95 38.83
C ASP A 315 20.28 -7.34 39.66
N CYS A 316 19.07 -7.25 39.12
CA CYS A 316 17.83 -7.56 39.85
C CYS A 316 17.65 -9.06 40.06
N GLY A 317 16.75 -9.43 40.98
CA GLY A 317 16.45 -10.84 41.29
C GLY A 317 15.48 -11.52 40.33
N PHE A 318 14.99 -10.83 39.29
CA PHE A 318 14.08 -11.41 38.31
C PHE A 318 14.84 -12.08 37.17
N GLY A 319 14.94 -13.41 37.23
CA GLY A 319 15.75 -14.23 36.32
C GLY A 319 15.37 -14.12 34.83
N VAL A 320 14.14 -13.71 34.50
CA VAL A 320 13.75 -13.46 33.11
C VAL A 320 14.51 -12.26 32.54
N PHE A 321 14.67 -11.20 33.33
CA PHE A 321 15.40 -10.01 32.90
C PHE A 321 16.91 -10.28 32.83
N THR A 322 17.49 -10.81 33.91
CA THR A 322 18.93 -11.09 33.94
C THR A 322 19.34 -12.15 32.92
N GLY A 323 18.53 -13.20 32.73
CA GLY A 323 18.80 -14.23 31.74
C GLY A 323 18.77 -13.71 30.29
N ALA A 324 17.88 -12.77 29.96
CA ALA A 324 17.89 -12.13 28.65
C ALA A 324 19.18 -11.34 28.41
N LEU A 325 19.64 -10.60 29.43
CA LEU A 325 20.87 -9.79 29.35
C LEU A 325 22.12 -10.67 29.26
N GLU A 326 22.20 -11.75 30.03
CA GLU A 326 23.29 -12.73 29.98
C GLU A 326 23.43 -13.40 28.60
N ASN A 327 22.31 -13.55 27.88
CA ASN A 327 22.29 -14.09 26.52
C ASN A 327 22.43 -13.03 25.41
N GLY A 328 22.89 -11.83 25.75
CA GLY A 328 23.16 -10.76 24.78
C GLY A 328 21.91 -10.05 24.25
N GLY A 329 20.76 -10.22 24.91
CA GLY A 329 19.52 -9.50 24.61
C GLY A 329 19.39 -8.19 25.35
N SER A 330 18.17 -7.66 25.42
CA SER A 330 17.83 -6.45 26.15
C SER A 330 16.52 -6.58 26.92
N VAL A 331 16.31 -5.67 27.85
CA VAL A 331 15.04 -5.47 28.53
C VAL A 331 14.55 -4.07 28.19
N ARG A 332 13.42 -3.98 27.53
CA ARG A 332 12.80 -2.72 27.15
C ARG A 332 11.35 -2.68 27.58
N GLY A 333 10.81 -1.48 27.71
CA GLY A 333 9.43 -1.30 28.09
C GLY A 333 8.73 -0.17 27.34
N ILE A 334 7.42 -0.14 27.47
CA ILE A 334 6.56 0.96 27.04
C ILE A 334 5.70 1.40 28.23
N ASN A 335 5.47 2.72 28.32
CA ASN A 335 4.59 3.31 29.32
C ASN A 335 3.21 3.56 28.70
N VAL A 336 2.20 2.84 29.18
CA VAL A 336 0.80 3.02 28.76
C VAL A 336 0.14 3.95 29.78
N GLU A 337 0.22 5.24 29.52
CA GLU A 337 -0.22 6.28 30.44
C GLU A 337 -1.72 6.14 30.83
N GLY A 338 -2.01 6.28 32.11
CA GLY A 338 -3.37 6.25 32.64
C GLY A 338 -4.05 4.86 32.66
N GLN A 339 -3.34 3.77 32.38
CA GLN A 339 -3.92 2.43 32.21
C GLN A 339 -3.64 1.46 33.38
N ALA A 340 -3.25 1.95 34.56
CA ALA A 340 -3.02 1.10 35.75
C ALA A 340 -4.23 0.24 36.13
N LYS A 341 -5.44 0.71 35.83
CA LYS A 341 -6.71 0.01 36.11
C LYS A 341 -7.17 -0.92 35.00
N MET A 342 -6.31 -1.20 34.01
CA MET A 342 -6.65 -2.13 32.93
C MET A 342 -7.11 -3.49 33.47
N PRO A 343 -8.26 -4.02 33.02
CA PRO A 343 -8.75 -5.30 33.49
C PRO A 343 -7.80 -6.44 33.22
N ARG A 344 -7.67 -7.40 34.16
CA ARG A 344 -6.79 -8.57 34.02
C ARG A 344 -6.96 -9.29 32.69
N LYS A 345 -8.21 -9.51 32.26
CA LYS A 345 -8.53 -10.15 30.97
C LYS A 345 -7.92 -9.40 29.77
N LYS A 346 -7.81 -8.07 29.84
CA LYS A 346 -7.20 -7.27 28.78
C LYS A 346 -5.68 -7.39 28.82
N ILE A 347 -5.07 -7.40 30.00
CA ILE A 347 -3.63 -7.66 30.16
C ILE A 347 -3.28 -9.06 29.64
N ASP A 348 -4.09 -10.08 29.94
CA ASP A 348 -3.87 -11.44 29.45
C ASP A 348 -3.91 -11.50 27.90
N LYS A 349 -4.77 -10.71 27.25
CA LYS A 349 -4.79 -10.57 25.79
C LYS A 349 -3.50 -9.92 25.24
N LEU A 350 -2.95 -8.94 25.97
CA LEU A 350 -1.66 -8.34 25.60
C LEU A 350 -0.53 -9.37 25.69
N VAL A 351 -0.55 -10.21 26.72
CA VAL A 351 0.43 -11.31 26.87
C VAL A 351 0.32 -12.31 25.73
N GLU A 352 -0.89 -12.71 25.34
CA GLU A 352 -1.09 -13.63 24.21
C GLU A 352 -0.67 -12.99 22.88
N HIS A 353 -0.94 -11.71 22.69
CA HIS A 353 -0.46 -10.99 21.51
C HIS A 353 1.08 -10.94 21.45
N ALA A 354 1.72 -10.67 22.59
CA ALA A 354 3.18 -10.69 22.71
C ALA A 354 3.77 -12.07 22.35
N LYS A 355 3.15 -13.14 22.84
CA LYS A 355 3.54 -14.52 22.47
C LYS A 355 3.38 -14.79 20.97
N GLY A 356 2.31 -14.32 20.37
CA GLY A 356 2.10 -14.39 18.91
C GLY A 356 3.18 -13.65 18.11
N CYS A 357 3.83 -12.65 18.71
CA CYS A 357 4.95 -11.92 18.13
C CYS A 357 6.34 -12.54 18.46
N GLY A 358 6.39 -13.70 19.12
CA GLY A 358 7.61 -14.44 19.42
C GLY A 358 8.13 -14.34 20.86
N ALA A 359 7.45 -13.59 21.76
CA ALA A 359 7.83 -13.53 23.16
C ALA A 359 7.48 -14.81 23.92
N LYS A 360 8.26 -15.14 24.93
CA LYS A 360 7.94 -16.21 25.89
C LYS A 360 6.90 -15.76 26.90
N GLY A 361 6.77 -14.45 27.14
CA GLY A 361 5.85 -13.83 28.06
C GLY A 361 5.96 -12.31 27.98
N LEU A 362 5.14 -11.63 28.80
CA LEU A 362 5.15 -10.18 28.93
C LEU A 362 5.08 -9.83 30.42
N ALA A 363 6.02 -9.05 30.91
CA ALA A 363 6.03 -8.55 32.27
C ALA A 363 5.28 -7.23 32.36
N TYR A 364 4.57 -6.98 33.46
CA TYR A 364 3.84 -5.73 33.67
C TYR A 364 3.96 -5.19 35.09
N LEU A 365 3.86 -3.87 35.21
CA LEU A 365 3.82 -3.13 36.47
C LEU A 365 2.76 -2.03 36.38
N CYS A 366 1.76 -2.08 37.25
CA CYS A 366 0.79 -1.00 37.42
C CYS A 366 1.27 -0.10 38.57
N ILE A 367 1.25 1.21 38.37
CA ILE A 367 1.49 2.21 39.42
C ILE A 367 0.13 2.68 39.91
N ASN A 368 -0.25 2.26 41.10
CA ASN A 368 -1.53 2.66 41.69
C ASN A 368 -1.56 4.16 42.01
N GLU A 369 -2.75 4.73 42.21
CA GLU A 369 -2.94 6.15 42.53
C GLU A 369 -2.27 6.57 43.86
N ASP A 370 -2.11 5.63 44.78
CA ASP A 370 -1.41 5.81 46.07
C ASP A 370 0.12 5.63 45.97
N GLY A 371 0.64 5.39 44.77
CA GLY A 371 2.06 5.17 44.49
C GLY A 371 2.55 3.75 44.73
N THR A 372 1.68 2.83 45.19
CA THR A 372 2.04 1.41 45.33
C THR A 372 2.08 0.68 43.99
N TYR A 373 2.80 -0.45 43.94
CA TYR A 373 2.99 -1.21 42.72
C TYR A 373 2.19 -2.53 42.75
N LYS A 374 1.53 -2.82 41.63
CA LYS A 374 0.98 -4.15 41.32
C LYS A 374 1.67 -4.71 40.11
N SER A 375 2.34 -5.84 40.24
CA SER A 375 3.24 -6.33 39.19
C SER A 375 3.25 -7.86 39.15
N SER A 376 3.62 -8.41 37.97
CA SER A 376 3.93 -9.83 37.79
C SER A 376 5.29 -10.24 38.34
N PHE A 377 6.19 -9.28 38.62
CA PHE A 377 7.60 -9.54 38.97
C PHE A 377 8.13 -8.74 40.17
N ALA A 378 7.36 -7.83 40.73
CA ALA A 378 7.81 -6.95 41.84
C ALA A 378 8.39 -7.71 43.04
N LYS A 379 7.89 -8.90 43.34
CA LYS A 379 8.40 -9.76 44.44
C LYS A 379 9.87 -10.20 44.28
N PHE A 380 10.43 -10.07 43.08
CA PHE A 380 11.83 -10.42 42.79
C PHE A 380 12.77 -9.22 42.78
N MET A 381 12.25 -8.03 43.04
CA MET A 381 13.01 -6.79 43.05
C MET A 381 12.87 -6.05 44.37
N THR A 382 13.89 -5.28 44.73
CA THR A 382 13.82 -4.37 45.88
C THR A 382 12.98 -3.13 45.53
N GLU A 383 12.50 -2.42 46.54
CA GLU A 383 11.76 -1.18 46.35
C GLU A 383 12.58 -0.12 45.61
N ALA A 384 13.89 -0.01 45.94
CA ALA A 384 14.80 0.91 45.26
C ALA A 384 14.99 0.57 43.77
N GLU A 385 15.06 -0.71 43.43
CA GLU A 385 15.14 -1.16 42.03
C GLU A 385 13.84 -0.87 41.27
N LEU A 386 12.67 -1.08 41.90
CA LEU A 386 11.37 -0.76 41.30
C LEU A 386 11.21 0.75 41.10
N ASP A 387 11.60 1.57 42.07
CA ASP A 387 11.55 3.03 41.95
C ASP A 387 12.47 3.52 40.83
N ALA A 388 13.68 2.96 40.70
CA ALA A 388 14.61 3.29 39.63
C ALA A 388 14.04 2.89 38.24
N LEU A 389 13.38 1.73 38.16
CA LEU A 389 12.73 1.26 36.93
C LEU A 389 11.57 2.18 36.53
N VAL A 390 10.70 2.55 37.47
CA VAL A 390 9.58 3.47 37.26
C VAL A 390 10.09 4.85 36.84
N ALA A 391 11.13 5.37 37.48
CA ALA A 391 11.75 6.64 37.12
C ALA A 391 12.34 6.61 35.70
N LYS A 392 13.03 5.53 35.32
CA LYS A 392 13.57 5.35 33.98
C LYS A 392 12.48 5.34 32.90
N MET A 393 11.31 4.77 33.24
CA MET A 393 10.16 4.72 32.35
C MET A 393 9.29 5.99 32.35
N ASN A 394 9.68 7.04 33.11
CA ASN A 394 8.85 8.21 33.37
C ASN A 394 7.44 7.87 33.87
N GLY A 395 7.32 6.77 34.63
CA GLY A 395 6.05 6.29 35.16
C GLY A 395 5.49 7.20 36.25
N LYS A 396 4.17 7.37 36.22
CA LYS A 396 3.40 8.18 37.18
C LYS A 396 2.28 7.33 37.79
N PRO A 397 1.76 7.72 38.97
CA PRO A 397 0.56 7.10 39.50
C PRO A 397 -0.56 7.07 38.45
N GLY A 398 -1.17 5.90 38.26
CA GLY A 398 -2.16 5.65 37.23
C GLY A 398 -1.62 4.99 35.93
N ASP A 399 -0.32 4.82 35.77
CA ASP A 399 0.29 4.25 34.56
C ASP A 399 0.45 2.73 34.63
N LEU A 400 0.41 2.10 33.44
CA LEU A 400 0.74 0.70 33.22
C LEU A 400 2.06 0.61 32.44
N LEU A 401 3.05 -0.06 32.99
CA LEU A 401 4.32 -0.33 32.33
C LEU A 401 4.36 -1.78 31.83
N LEU A 402 4.72 -1.97 30.57
CA LEU A 402 4.86 -3.29 29.94
C LEU A 402 6.32 -3.49 29.53
N PHE A 403 6.85 -4.70 29.79
CA PHE A 403 8.25 -5.04 29.54
C PHE A 403 8.39 -6.33 28.75
N ALA A 404 9.31 -6.34 27.80
CA ALA A 404 9.77 -7.52 27.08
C ALA A 404 11.27 -7.71 27.33
N ALA A 405 11.69 -8.96 27.48
CA ALA A 405 13.07 -9.35 27.76
C ALA A 405 13.42 -10.57 26.91
N ASP A 406 14.27 -10.39 25.90
CA ASP A 406 14.73 -11.44 24.98
C ASP A 406 15.84 -10.87 24.08
N LYS A 407 16.21 -11.58 23.01
CA LYS A 407 17.01 -11.05 21.91
C LYS A 407 16.38 -9.77 21.35
N ASN A 408 17.20 -8.80 20.95
CA ASN A 408 16.72 -7.49 20.49
C ASN A 408 15.62 -7.59 19.41
N LYS A 409 15.79 -8.47 18.42
CA LYS A 409 14.81 -8.66 17.33
C LYS A 409 13.42 -9.03 17.86
N ILE A 410 13.35 -9.89 18.89
CA ILE A 410 12.08 -10.28 19.53
C ILE A 410 11.51 -9.10 20.34
N VAL A 411 12.33 -8.44 21.15
CA VAL A 411 11.91 -7.31 21.98
C VAL A 411 11.33 -6.18 21.14
N TRP A 412 12.00 -5.81 20.05
CA TRP A 412 11.51 -4.80 19.11
C TRP A 412 10.19 -5.19 18.47
N ASN A 413 10.10 -6.42 17.96
CA ASN A 413 8.89 -6.93 17.31
C ASN A 413 7.68 -6.90 18.27
N VAL A 414 7.87 -7.39 19.50
CA VAL A 414 6.82 -7.47 20.52
C VAL A 414 6.35 -6.08 20.95
N LEU A 415 7.26 -5.22 21.35
CA LEU A 415 6.90 -3.89 21.87
C LEU A 415 6.43 -2.96 20.75
N GLY A 416 6.98 -3.07 19.55
CA GLY A 416 6.51 -2.33 18.39
C GLY A 416 5.07 -2.69 18.03
N ALA A 417 4.72 -3.98 18.03
CA ALA A 417 3.35 -4.45 17.77
C ALA A 417 2.38 -4.01 18.86
N LEU A 418 2.75 -4.15 20.14
CA LEU A 418 1.92 -3.69 21.28
C LEU A 418 1.72 -2.18 21.25
N ARG A 419 2.74 -1.41 20.91
CA ARG A 419 2.67 0.04 20.78
C ARG A 419 1.60 0.47 19.76
N LEU A 420 1.63 -0.12 18.56
CA LEU A 420 0.64 0.19 17.51
C LEU A 420 -0.78 -0.22 17.92
N MET A 421 -0.93 -1.41 18.48
CA MET A 421 -2.23 -1.91 18.91
C MET A 421 -2.84 -1.02 20.01
N LEU A 422 -2.07 -0.69 21.03
CA LEU A 422 -2.52 0.17 22.13
C LEU A 422 -2.73 1.61 21.68
N GLY A 423 -1.91 2.14 20.78
CA GLY A 423 -2.10 3.46 20.20
C GLY A 423 -3.44 3.60 19.48
N ALA A 424 -3.82 2.58 18.72
CA ALA A 424 -5.12 2.52 18.05
C ALA A 424 -6.28 2.36 19.04
N GLU A 425 -6.19 1.39 19.96
CA GLU A 425 -7.25 1.12 20.93
C GLU A 425 -7.52 2.28 21.89
N LEU A 426 -6.50 3.03 22.25
CA LEU A 426 -6.61 4.17 23.17
C LEU A 426 -6.90 5.50 22.46
N GLY A 427 -7.07 5.48 21.14
CA GLY A 427 -7.39 6.66 20.35
C GLY A 427 -6.27 7.73 20.34
N LEU A 428 -5.00 7.32 20.43
CA LEU A 428 -3.85 8.22 20.46
C LEU A 428 -3.45 8.70 19.06
N ILE A 429 -3.98 8.07 18.00
CA ILE A 429 -3.62 8.34 16.62
C ILE A 429 -4.53 9.43 16.05
N ASP A 430 -3.95 10.53 15.59
CA ASP A 430 -4.66 11.55 14.82
C ASP A 430 -4.61 11.19 13.33
N GLU A 431 -5.73 10.68 12.82
CA GLU A 431 -5.86 10.23 11.43
C GLU A 431 -5.73 11.37 10.39
N ASN A 432 -5.80 12.64 10.82
CA ASN A 432 -5.65 13.79 9.93
C ASN A 432 -4.19 14.22 9.74
N LYS A 433 -3.25 13.62 10.46
CA LYS A 433 -1.83 13.92 10.34
C LYS A 433 -1.16 13.09 9.26
N TYR A 434 -0.24 13.70 8.55
CA TYR A 434 0.68 13.06 7.60
C TYR A 434 2.11 13.27 8.08
N ASN A 435 2.63 12.33 8.88
CA ASN A 435 3.97 12.39 9.44
C ASN A 435 4.93 11.57 8.57
N PHE A 436 5.63 12.26 7.67
CA PHE A 436 6.69 11.68 6.86
C PHE A 436 8.00 11.63 7.61
N LEU A 437 8.79 10.59 7.39
CA LEU A 437 10.18 10.53 7.79
C LEU A 437 10.97 9.60 6.87
N TRP A 438 12.27 9.86 6.77
CA TRP A 438 13.22 8.94 6.16
C TRP A 438 13.83 8.05 7.24
N VAL A 439 13.83 6.74 6.99
CA VAL A 439 14.68 5.81 7.73
C VAL A 439 15.90 5.53 6.86
N THR A 440 17.08 5.72 7.46
CA THR A 440 18.37 5.67 6.77
C THR A 440 19.35 4.76 7.50
N GLU A 441 20.53 4.56 6.95
CA GLU A 441 21.60 3.81 7.61
C GLU A 441 21.19 2.39 8.02
N PHE A 442 20.44 1.71 7.15
CA PHE A 442 20.10 0.30 7.34
C PHE A 442 21.35 -0.57 7.46
N PRO A 443 21.30 -1.70 8.17
CA PRO A 443 22.32 -2.72 8.01
C PRO A 443 22.46 -3.13 6.55
N LEU A 444 23.68 -3.30 6.05
CA LEU A 444 23.92 -3.81 4.70
C LEU A 444 23.51 -5.27 4.59
N LEU A 445 23.79 -6.01 5.65
CA LEU A 445 23.62 -7.46 5.75
C LEU A 445 22.88 -7.82 7.03
N GLU A 446 22.07 -8.87 6.98
CA GLU A 446 21.50 -9.49 8.17
C GLU A 446 21.86 -10.98 8.20
N TRP A 447 22.06 -11.51 9.42
CA TRP A 447 22.31 -12.92 9.62
C TRP A 447 21.01 -13.73 9.54
N SER A 448 21.00 -14.75 8.71
CA SER A 448 19.92 -15.73 8.64
C SER A 448 20.30 -16.99 9.44
N ASP A 449 19.58 -17.26 10.53
CA ASP A 449 19.75 -18.49 11.30
C ASP A 449 19.33 -19.73 10.48
N GLU A 450 18.33 -19.56 9.60
CA GLU A 450 17.83 -20.64 8.73
C GLU A 450 18.86 -21.03 7.66
N GLU A 451 19.43 -20.04 6.99
CA GLU A 451 20.42 -20.24 5.92
C GLU A 451 21.86 -20.37 6.46
N ASN A 452 22.07 -20.08 7.75
CA ASN A 452 23.38 -20.05 8.42
C ASN A 452 24.42 -19.21 7.65
N ARG A 453 24.00 -18.04 7.15
CA ARG A 453 24.85 -17.11 6.39
C ARG A 453 24.30 -15.69 6.45
N PHE A 454 25.13 -14.73 6.03
CA PHE A 454 24.66 -13.38 5.79
C PHE A 454 23.81 -13.30 4.52
N MET A 455 22.73 -12.53 4.60
CA MET A 455 21.84 -12.17 3.51
C MET A 455 21.89 -10.66 3.31
N ALA A 456 21.72 -10.20 2.07
CA ALA A 456 21.54 -8.77 1.82
C ALA A 456 20.21 -8.33 2.42
N MET A 457 20.22 -7.22 3.16
CA MET A 457 18.98 -6.69 3.74
C MET A 457 18.04 -6.13 2.67
N HIS A 458 18.59 -5.55 1.61
CA HIS A 458 17.86 -5.06 0.44
C HIS A 458 18.14 -5.92 -0.79
N HIS A 459 19.28 -5.71 -1.45
CA HIS A 459 19.72 -6.51 -2.58
C HIS A 459 21.25 -6.44 -2.75
N PRO A 460 21.86 -7.34 -3.55
CA PRO A 460 23.33 -7.43 -3.68
C PRO A 460 24.02 -6.21 -4.29
N PHE A 461 23.26 -5.29 -4.87
CA PHE A 461 23.77 -4.09 -5.56
C PHE A 461 23.74 -2.83 -4.70
N THR A 462 23.36 -2.95 -3.42
CA THR A 462 23.32 -1.83 -2.47
C THR A 462 24.72 -1.43 -2.04
N MET A 463 25.03 -0.14 -2.18
CA MET A 463 26.33 0.42 -1.80
C MET A 463 26.46 0.46 -0.26
N PRO A 464 27.56 -0.04 0.31
CA PRO A 464 27.89 0.19 1.72
C PRO A 464 28.28 1.65 1.98
N MET A 465 28.12 2.10 3.23
CA MET A 465 28.73 3.34 3.70
C MET A 465 30.25 3.22 3.61
N GLU A 466 30.92 4.22 3.03
CA GLU A 466 32.37 4.20 2.82
C GLU A 466 33.13 4.05 4.12
N GLU A 467 32.71 4.73 5.18
CA GLU A 467 33.32 4.70 6.51
C GLU A 467 33.22 3.35 7.23
N ASP A 468 32.33 2.48 6.80
CA ASP A 468 32.12 1.15 7.40
C ASP A 468 32.75 0.02 6.59
N TRP A 469 33.25 0.30 5.38
CA TRP A 469 33.71 -0.74 4.46
C TRP A 469 34.81 -1.64 5.02
N ASP A 470 35.73 -1.05 5.80
CA ASP A 470 36.83 -1.79 6.44
C ASP A 470 36.34 -2.89 7.42
N LYS A 471 35.10 -2.82 7.86
CA LYS A 471 34.50 -3.81 8.77
C LYS A 471 33.98 -5.04 8.06
N ILE A 472 33.91 -5.05 6.72
CA ILE A 472 33.25 -6.11 5.96
C ILE A 472 33.81 -7.51 6.22
N ASP A 473 35.11 -7.62 6.49
CA ASP A 473 35.78 -8.88 6.79
C ASP A 473 35.74 -9.26 8.28
N SER A 474 35.76 -8.27 9.18
CA SER A 474 35.84 -8.49 10.63
C SER A 474 34.48 -8.55 11.32
N ASP A 475 33.54 -7.73 10.90
CA ASP A 475 32.18 -7.64 11.45
C ASP A 475 31.18 -7.21 10.35
N PRO A 476 30.83 -8.12 9.44
CA PRO A 476 29.92 -7.82 8.32
C PRO A 476 28.56 -7.25 8.75
N GLY A 477 28.07 -7.67 9.92
CA GLY A 477 26.80 -7.20 10.48
C GLY A 477 26.81 -5.75 10.96
N ALA A 478 27.98 -5.14 11.15
CA ALA A 478 28.14 -3.75 11.55
C ALA A 478 28.26 -2.78 10.36
N VAL A 479 28.32 -3.26 9.13
CA VAL A 479 28.40 -2.44 7.93
C VAL A 479 27.01 -1.89 7.61
N ARG A 480 26.89 -0.56 7.53
CA ARG A 480 25.65 0.12 7.14
C ARG A 480 25.58 0.31 5.63
N ALA A 481 24.36 0.31 5.12
CA ALA A 481 24.06 0.54 3.73
C ALA A 481 23.73 2.02 3.43
N LYS A 482 24.04 2.48 2.24
CA LYS A 482 23.51 3.72 1.66
C LYS A 482 22.08 3.49 1.14
N ALA A 483 21.20 3.04 2.03
CA ALA A 483 19.80 2.77 1.77
C ALA A 483 18.90 3.72 2.56
N TYR A 484 17.73 3.99 2.03
CA TYR A 484 16.76 4.93 2.59
C TYR A 484 15.35 4.51 2.22
N ASP A 485 14.46 4.50 3.22
CA ASP A 485 13.04 4.28 3.05
C ASP A 485 12.26 5.52 3.45
N ILE A 486 11.27 5.89 2.65
CA ILE A 486 10.31 6.92 3.00
C ILE A 486 9.12 6.29 3.70
N VAL A 487 8.86 6.74 4.91
CA VAL A 487 7.80 6.22 5.79
C VAL A 487 6.74 7.29 6.00
N LEU A 488 5.49 6.89 5.91
CA LEU A 488 4.33 7.70 6.25
C LEU A 488 3.44 6.96 7.22
N ASN A 489 3.24 7.53 8.42
CA ASN A 489 2.25 7.03 9.38
C ASN A 489 2.37 5.52 9.66
N GLY A 490 3.55 5.01 9.86
CA GLY A 490 3.79 3.60 10.14
C GLY A 490 3.83 2.68 8.91
N THR A 491 3.83 3.24 7.71
CA THR A 491 3.88 2.49 6.46
C THR A 491 5.06 2.94 5.62
N GLU A 492 5.81 1.99 5.08
CA GLU A 492 6.79 2.24 4.04
C GLU A 492 6.07 2.60 2.73
N LEU A 493 6.22 3.83 2.25
CA LEU A 493 5.71 4.25 0.94
C LEU A 493 6.62 3.84 -0.20
N GLY A 494 7.90 3.77 0.06
CA GLY A 494 8.89 3.42 -0.92
C GLY A 494 10.27 3.32 -0.30
N GLY A 495 11.18 2.75 -1.06
CA GLY A 495 12.55 2.57 -0.62
C GLY A 495 13.51 2.56 -1.80
N GLY A 496 14.76 2.77 -1.47
CA GLY A 496 15.84 2.78 -2.45
C GLY A 496 17.20 2.78 -1.82
N SER A 497 18.21 2.85 -2.67
CA SER A 497 19.61 2.92 -2.25
C SER A 497 20.49 3.55 -3.32
N VAL A 498 21.68 3.94 -2.92
CA VAL A 498 22.80 4.12 -3.83
C VAL A 498 23.29 2.74 -4.26
N ARG A 499 23.62 2.56 -5.54
CA ARG A 499 24.05 1.27 -6.09
C ARG A 499 25.56 1.18 -6.13
N ILE A 500 26.07 -0.04 -6.05
CA ILE A 500 27.49 -0.32 -6.27
C ILE A 500 27.80 -0.09 -7.77
N HIS A 501 28.83 0.70 -8.05
CA HIS A 501 29.34 0.92 -9.39
C HIS A 501 30.82 0.55 -9.53
N GLN A 502 31.43 0.04 -8.48
CA GLN A 502 32.84 -0.36 -8.38
C GLN A 502 32.94 -1.88 -8.36
N ASP A 503 33.74 -2.45 -9.27
CA ASP A 503 33.83 -3.89 -9.46
C ASP A 503 34.36 -4.63 -8.23
N ASP A 504 35.37 -4.08 -7.56
CA ASP A 504 35.99 -4.66 -6.36
C ASP A 504 35.00 -4.77 -5.20
N ILE A 505 34.21 -3.72 -4.99
CA ILE A 505 33.15 -3.73 -3.95
C ILE A 505 32.08 -4.74 -4.32
N GLN A 506 31.66 -4.81 -5.58
CA GLN A 506 30.64 -5.77 -6.04
C GLN A 506 31.10 -7.22 -5.91
N GLU A 507 32.35 -7.51 -6.28
CA GLU A 507 32.93 -8.85 -6.11
C GLU A 507 32.95 -9.26 -4.62
N LYS A 508 33.36 -8.34 -3.75
CA LYS A 508 33.39 -8.59 -2.30
C LYS A 508 32.01 -8.82 -1.72
N MET A 509 31.01 -8.06 -2.17
CA MET A 509 29.62 -8.27 -1.76
C MET A 509 29.12 -9.67 -2.13
N PHE A 510 29.37 -10.13 -3.35
CA PHE A 510 29.00 -11.48 -3.76
C PHE A 510 29.71 -12.56 -2.94
N GLU A 511 31.01 -12.37 -2.65
CA GLU A 511 31.77 -13.28 -1.80
C GLU A 511 31.13 -13.43 -0.42
N VAL A 512 30.81 -12.31 0.26
CA VAL A 512 30.21 -12.31 1.60
C VAL A 512 28.82 -12.94 1.59
N LEU A 513 28.07 -12.78 0.49
CA LEU A 513 26.75 -13.39 0.29
C LEU A 513 26.82 -14.88 -0.10
N GLY A 514 28.03 -15.43 -0.26
CA GLY A 514 28.23 -16.84 -0.61
C GLY A 514 28.04 -17.17 -2.09
N PHE A 515 28.12 -16.18 -2.97
CA PHE A 515 28.14 -16.41 -4.42
C PHE A 515 29.52 -16.81 -4.88
N THR A 516 29.63 -17.83 -5.73
CA THR A 516 30.81 -18.03 -6.56
C THR A 516 30.80 -17.04 -7.73
N LYS A 517 31.96 -16.76 -8.32
CA LYS A 517 32.04 -15.87 -9.51
C LYS A 517 31.19 -16.38 -10.67
N GLU A 518 31.19 -17.70 -10.87
CA GLU A 518 30.41 -18.37 -11.91
C GLU A 518 28.91 -18.18 -11.69
N ARG A 519 28.43 -18.40 -10.45
CA ARG A 519 27.02 -18.24 -10.10
C ARG A 519 26.56 -16.79 -10.20
N ALA A 520 27.37 -15.84 -9.75
CA ALA A 520 27.08 -14.41 -9.89
C ALA A 520 26.97 -14.00 -11.36
N HIS A 521 27.89 -14.49 -12.20
CA HIS A 521 27.87 -14.23 -13.64
C HIS A 521 26.69 -14.93 -14.35
N GLU A 522 26.34 -16.15 -13.94
CA GLU A 522 25.17 -16.85 -14.48
C GLU A 522 23.85 -16.06 -14.23
N GLN A 523 23.67 -15.49 -13.05
CA GLN A 523 22.48 -14.73 -12.69
C GLN A 523 22.48 -13.29 -13.19
N PHE A 524 23.60 -12.59 -13.03
CA PHE A 524 23.70 -11.13 -13.23
C PHE A 524 24.76 -10.74 -14.28
N GLY A 525 25.26 -11.68 -15.06
CA GLY A 525 26.36 -11.45 -16.00
C GLY A 525 26.10 -10.30 -16.96
N PHE A 526 24.90 -10.18 -17.49
CA PHE A 526 24.55 -9.10 -18.42
C PHE A 526 24.66 -7.70 -17.77
N LEU A 527 24.40 -7.57 -16.46
CA LEU A 527 24.56 -6.31 -15.72
C LEU A 527 26.06 -6.05 -15.43
N LEU A 528 26.77 -7.07 -14.95
CA LEU A 528 28.20 -6.97 -14.65
C LEU A 528 29.02 -6.66 -15.88
N ASP A 529 28.71 -7.30 -17.01
CA ASP A 529 29.34 -7.05 -18.30
C ASP A 529 29.08 -5.60 -18.77
N ALA A 530 27.84 -5.10 -18.62
CA ALA A 530 27.52 -3.71 -18.95
C ALA A 530 28.33 -2.72 -18.11
N PHE A 531 28.53 -3.00 -16.83
CA PHE A 531 29.29 -2.12 -15.93
C PHE A 531 30.78 -2.08 -16.28
N SER A 532 31.33 -3.15 -16.86
CA SER A 532 32.72 -3.20 -17.32
C SER A 532 33.05 -2.18 -18.42
N TYR A 533 32.04 -1.66 -19.12
CA TYR A 533 32.18 -0.61 -20.14
C TYR A 533 32.06 0.82 -19.57
N GLY A 534 31.96 0.95 -18.25
CA GLY A 534 31.82 2.23 -17.55
C GLY A 534 30.37 2.55 -17.17
N VAL A 535 30.10 2.56 -15.89
CA VAL A 535 28.81 2.91 -15.32
C VAL A 535 28.98 4.12 -14.40
N PRO A 536 28.09 5.14 -14.49
CA PRO A 536 28.15 6.26 -13.55
C PRO A 536 27.71 5.82 -12.15
N PRO A 537 28.13 6.53 -11.08
CA PRO A 537 27.46 6.44 -9.79
C PRO A 537 25.97 6.68 -9.99
N HIS A 538 25.12 5.84 -9.43
CA HIS A 538 23.67 5.94 -9.60
C HIS A 538 22.93 5.48 -8.37
N ALA A 539 21.73 5.98 -8.23
CA ALA A 539 20.86 5.71 -7.10
C ALA A 539 19.39 5.82 -7.52
N GLY A 540 18.51 5.15 -6.82
CA GLY A 540 17.10 5.17 -7.16
C GLY A 540 16.18 4.95 -5.98
N LEU A 541 14.90 5.02 -6.28
CA LEU A 541 13.81 4.78 -5.33
C LEU A 541 12.59 4.29 -6.09
N ALA A 542 11.76 3.48 -5.43
CA ALA A 542 10.47 3.07 -5.95
C ALA A 542 9.38 3.33 -4.91
N PHE A 543 8.29 4.01 -5.32
CA PHE A 543 7.10 4.18 -4.50
C PHE A 543 6.07 3.10 -4.81
N GLY A 544 5.40 2.58 -3.78
CA GLY A 544 4.16 1.83 -3.93
C GLY A 544 2.99 2.77 -4.20
N VAL A 545 2.53 2.86 -5.43
CA VAL A 545 1.42 3.75 -5.83
C VAL A 545 0.14 3.40 -5.09
N ASP A 546 -0.12 2.12 -4.90
CA ASP A 546 -1.28 1.62 -4.16
C ASP A 546 -1.30 2.16 -2.72
N ARG A 547 -0.16 2.11 -2.03
CA ARG A 547 -0.02 2.61 -0.66
C ARG A 547 -0.19 4.12 -0.56
N ILE A 548 0.33 4.89 -1.50
CA ILE A 548 0.10 6.34 -1.56
C ILE A 548 -1.39 6.64 -1.66
N CYS A 549 -2.09 5.96 -2.56
CA CYS A 549 -3.54 6.12 -2.72
C CYS A 549 -4.30 5.72 -1.45
N MET A 550 -3.91 4.62 -0.79
CA MET A 550 -4.51 4.18 0.47
C MET A 550 -4.40 5.26 1.55
N HIS A 551 -3.23 5.87 1.72
CA HIS A 551 -3.03 6.95 2.70
C HIS A 551 -3.85 8.19 2.37
N MET A 552 -3.89 8.61 1.12
CA MET A 552 -4.69 9.78 0.69
C MET A 552 -6.20 9.57 0.90
N LEU A 553 -6.66 8.32 0.86
CA LEU A 553 -8.06 7.93 1.02
C LEU A 553 -8.43 7.45 2.43
N HIS A 554 -7.45 7.39 3.34
CA HIS A 554 -7.62 6.85 4.70
C HIS A 554 -8.24 5.45 4.72
N THR A 555 -7.79 4.57 3.82
CA THR A 555 -8.18 3.15 3.79
C THR A 555 -6.98 2.25 4.06
N ASP A 556 -7.20 1.17 4.79
CA ASP A 556 -6.23 0.10 5.07
C ASP A 556 -6.43 -1.12 4.18
N ASN A 557 -7.40 -1.08 3.26
CA ASN A 557 -7.68 -2.15 2.31
C ASN A 557 -7.21 -1.77 0.89
N ILE A 558 -6.14 -2.43 0.42
CA ILE A 558 -5.57 -2.20 -0.92
C ILE A 558 -6.57 -2.46 -2.06
N LYS A 559 -7.57 -3.33 -1.85
CA LYS A 559 -8.59 -3.66 -2.85
C LYS A 559 -9.51 -2.47 -3.18
N GLU A 560 -9.58 -1.47 -2.31
CA GLU A 560 -10.37 -0.25 -2.54
C GLU A 560 -9.70 0.71 -3.55
N VAL A 561 -8.41 0.56 -3.83
CA VAL A 561 -7.63 1.43 -4.74
C VAL A 561 -7.18 0.73 -6.02
N ILE A 562 -7.56 -0.52 -6.23
CA ILE A 562 -7.24 -1.34 -7.41
C ILE A 562 -8.55 -1.71 -8.12
N ALA A 563 -8.60 -1.55 -9.45
CA ALA A 563 -9.82 -1.82 -10.21
C ALA A 563 -10.27 -3.29 -10.09
N PHE A 564 -9.36 -4.24 -10.31
CA PHE A 564 -9.62 -5.67 -10.30
C PHE A 564 -8.60 -6.41 -9.42
N PRO A 565 -8.77 -6.36 -8.08
CA PRO A 565 -7.85 -6.99 -7.14
C PRO A 565 -8.08 -8.50 -7.03
N LYS A 566 -7.07 -9.20 -6.51
CA LYS A 566 -7.17 -10.60 -6.09
C LYS A 566 -7.61 -10.70 -4.64
N VAL A 567 -8.26 -11.81 -4.27
CA VAL A 567 -8.55 -12.18 -2.88
C VAL A 567 -7.33 -12.83 -2.21
N LYS A 568 -7.47 -13.21 -0.94
CA LYS A 568 -6.35 -13.67 -0.10
C LYS A 568 -5.57 -14.87 -0.66
N ASP A 569 -6.23 -15.77 -1.37
CA ASP A 569 -5.62 -16.94 -2.04
C ASP A 569 -5.08 -16.64 -3.44
N ALA A 570 -4.93 -15.35 -3.79
CA ALA A 570 -4.48 -14.84 -5.08
C ALA A 570 -5.44 -15.17 -6.25
N SER A 571 -6.69 -15.54 -5.98
CA SER A 571 -7.70 -15.76 -7.03
C SER A 571 -8.49 -14.49 -7.35
N ASP A 572 -9.06 -14.44 -8.54
CA ASP A 572 -10.04 -13.43 -8.98
C ASP A 572 -11.43 -14.06 -9.05
N LEU A 573 -12.32 -13.65 -8.16
CA LEU A 573 -13.67 -14.19 -8.06
C LEU A 573 -14.55 -13.85 -9.26
N MET A 574 -14.24 -12.80 -10.01
CA MET A 574 -15.01 -12.35 -11.16
C MET A 574 -14.65 -13.14 -12.42
N SER A 575 -13.36 -13.28 -12.71
CA SER A 575 -12.86 -13.98 -13.91
C SER A 575 -12.54 -15.46 -13.67
N GLU A 576 -12.61 -15.91 -12.41
CA GLU A 576 -12.25 -17.25 -11.96
C GLU A 576 -10.77 -17.61 -12.27
N ALA A 577 -9.91 -16.59 -12.32
CA ALA A 577 -8.47 -16.81 -12.44
C ALA A 577 -7.84 -17.16 -11.06
N PRO A 578 -6.83 -18.08 -11.00
CA PRO A 578 -6.27 -18.84 -12.11
C PRO A 578 -7.20 -19.97 -12.54
N GLY A 579 -7.22 -20.28 -13.84
CA GLY A 579 -8.03 -21.34 -14.44
C GLY A 579 -7.19 -22.43 -15.08
N THR A 580 -7.83 -23.51 -15.46
CA THR A 580 -7.23 -24.56 -16.29
C THR A 580 -7.06 -24.08 -17.73
N VAL A 581 -6.11 -24.65 -18.44
CA VAL A 581 -5.85 -24.38 -19.85
C VAL A 581 -6.12 -25.62 -20.70
N ASP A 582 -6.33 -25.42 -21.99
CA ASP A 582 -6.51 -26.52 -22.95
C ASP A 582 -5.28 -27.43 -22.92
N PRO A 583 -5.43 -28.77 -22.77
CA PRO A 583 -4.31 -29.72 -22.78
C PRO A 583 -3.38 -29.59 -23.98
N LYS A 584 -3.93 -29.20 -25.14
CA LYS A 584 -3.14 -28.94 -26.35
C LYS A 584 -2.14 -27.79 -26.17
N GLN A 585 -2.51 -26.76 -25.40
CA GLN A 585 -1.59 -25.66 -25.09
C GLN A 585 -0.42 -26.14 -24.22
N LEU A 586 -0.66 -27.05 -23.27
CA LEU A 586 0.39 -27.66 -22.45
C LEU A 586 1.33 -28.51 -23.30
N GLU A 587 0.77 -29.30 -24.23
CA GLU A 587 1.55 -30.11 -25.18
C GLU A 587 2.45 -29.21 -26.07
N GLU A 588 1.89 -28.12 -26.63
CA GLU A 588 2.65 -27.14 -27.43
C GLU A 588 3.77 -26.45 -26.63
N LEU A 589 3.62 -26.32 -25.32
CA LEU A 589 4.65 -25.77 -24.40
C LEU A 589 5.65 -26.83 -23.96
N GLY A 590 5.39 -28.12 -24.21
CA GLY A 590 6.23 -29.22 -23.74
C GLY A 590 6.22 -29.40 -22.22
N ILE A 591 5.09 -29.08 -21.56
CA ILE A 591 4.92 -29.20 -20.11
C ILE A 591 3.69 -30.04 -19.77
N ALA A 592 3.65 -30.55 -18.53
CA ALA A 592 2.51 -31.30 -18.00
C ALA A 592 2.26 -30.89 -16.55
N VAL A 593 0.99 -31.01 -16.12
CA VAL A 593 0.65 -30.92 -14.70
C VAL A 593 1.05 -32.22 -14.04
N ALA A 594 1.89 -32.14 -12.98
CA ALA A 594 2.22 -33.32 -12.17
C ALA A 594 0.94 -33.83 -11.49
N ALA A 595 0.75 -35.15 -11.46
CA ALA A 595 -0.34 -35.74 -10.68
C ALA A 595 -0.13 -35.40 -9.20
N GLU A 596 -1.18 -34.98 -8.50
CA GLU A 596 -1.18 -34.93 -7.05
C GLU A 596 -0.97 -36.38 -6.56
N GLU A 597 0.06 -36.61 -5.75
CA GLU A 597 0.15 -37.85 -4.99
C GLU A 597 -1.01 -37.81 -3.98
N ASP A 598 -1.99 -38.70 -4.14
CA ASP A 598 -3.00 -38.91 -3.12
C ASP A 598 -2.28 -39.27 -1.81
N GLU A 599 -2.23 -38.35 -0.85
CA GLU A 599 -1.84 -38.67 0.52
C GLU A 599 -2.89 -39.66 1.06
N GLU A 600 -2.53 -40.97 1.10
CA GLU A 600 -3.30 -42.00 1.79
C GLU A 600 -3.27 -41.83 3.32
#